data_c2c90d9dd351e8ab8e3f46e298116b7c
#
_entry.id   c2c90d9dd351e8ab8e3f46e298116b7c
#
_cell.length_a   1.000
_cell.length_b   1.000
_cell.length_c   1.000
_cell.angle_alpha   90.00
_cell.angle_beta   90.00
_cell.angle_gamma   90.00
#
_symmetry.space_group_name_H-M   'P 1'
#
loop_
_entity.id
_entity.type
_entity.pdbx_description
1 polymer ?
#
loop_
_entity_poly.entity_id
_entity_poly.type
_entity_poly.pdbx_seq_one_letter_code
_entity_poly.pdbx_strand_id
1 'polypeptide(L)'
;MEKLLLLLCADIAIIVGAARFFGWLFGRIGQPPVVGEILAGVILGPSLLGRLYPGAIHALLTPQTSAILSAFAQIGLVLLMLLIGLEFPFDRMRHAAKPAVLVAVAGILVPFAASWALAGALFALAPGRSTESEFKLFFATAVSITAIPIMGRILMHTRLTRTRMGLTSITAAALDDVLGWILLGVVFSTVTRGHADPQTVLASFVGVALLGAGFWAAGRFGLTRLKVPRTESGGLTPGALAVVLVLVFATATATNALGVFSIFGGFLCGVAGSFNRDLVESIKTSIGDLVAVLFLPIFFVFSGLRTDVGSLGTDPRLWLALVAVVVVACVSKFGATAVAARVSGLGWKESLSIGLLMNTRALMALVVI
;
A
#
# COMPACT_ATOMS: atom_id res chain seq x y z
N MET A 1 -13.93 21.79 -21.17
CA MET A 1 -12.98 21.91 -20.04
C MET A 1 -13.69 22.33 -18.76
N GLU A 2 -14.46 23.41 -18.76
CA GLU A 2 -15.17 23.92 -17.57
C GLU A 2 -16.11 22.88 -16.92
N LYS A 3 -16.95 22.20 -17.72
CA LYS A 3 -17.83 21.13 -17.22
C LYS A 3 -17.05 19.98 -16.55
N LEU A 4 -15.89 19.60 -17.11
CA LEU A 4 -15.03 18.55 -16.51
C LEU A 4 -14.47 19.01 -15.17
N LEU A 5 -14.02 20.26 -15.08
CA LEU A 5 -13.51 20.84 -13.83
C LEU A 5 -14.60 20.87 -12.74
N LEU A 6 -15.83 21.29 -13.09
CA LEU A 6 -16.96 21.29 -12.16
C LEU A 6 -17.28 19.89 -11.62
N LEU A 7 -17.33 18.89 -12.50
CA LEU A 7 -17.54 17.50 -12.12
C LEU A 7 -16.41 16.99 -11.21
N LEU A 8 -15.16 17.26 -11.57
CA LEU A 8 -14.01 16.85 -10.76
C LEU A 8 -14.03 17.49 -9.36
N CYS A 9 -14.37 18.79 -9.27
CA CYS A 9 -14.50 19.46 -7.98
C CYS A 9 -15.64 18.85 -7.14
N ALA A 10 -16.76 18.51 -7.76
CA ALA A 10 -17.88 17.83 -7.10
C ALA A 10 -17.47 16.42 -6.61
N ASP A 11 -16.79 15.64 -7.47
CA ASP A 11 -16.28 14.31 -7.11
C ASP A 11 -15.33 14.38 -5.93
N ILE A 12 -14.36 15.30 -5.94
CA ILE A 12 -13.41 15.48 -4.83
C ILE A 12 -14.15 15.88 -3.55
N ALA A 13 -15.10 16.81 -3.61
CA ALA A 13 -15.85 17.24 -2.44
C ALA A 13 -16.66 16.10 -1.82
N ILE A 14 -17.32 15.29 -2.65
CA ILE A 14 -18.09 14.10 -2.21
C ILE A 14 -17.15 13.04 -1.62
N ILE A 15 -16.06 12.73 -2.29
CA ILE A 15 -15.08 11.73 -1.85
C ILE A 15 -14.48 12.14 -0.50
N VAL A 16 -13.98 13.37 -0.38
CA VAL A 16 -13.38 13.86 0.87
C VAL A 16 -14.43 13.94 1.99
N GLY A 17 -15.63 14.45 1.69
CA GLY A 17 -16.74 14.53 2.65
C GLY A 17 -17.15 13.14 3.16
N ALA A 18 -17.37 12.18 2.28
CA ALA A 18 -17.72 10.82 2.65
C ALA A 18 -16.59 10.13 3.44
N ALA A 19 -15.34 10.27 2.99
CA ALA A 19 -14.19 9.74 3.72
C ALA A 19 -14.10 10.26 5.15
N ARG A 20 -14.32 11.57 5.35
CA ARG A 20 -14.30 12.20 6.66
C ARG A 20 -15.45 11.74 7.53
N PHE A 21 -16.65 11.66 6.97
CA PHE A 21 -17.83 11.20 7.67
C PHE A 21 -17.68 9.75 8.16
N PHE A 22 -17.33 8.83 7.24
CA PHE A 22 -17.16 7.42 7.59
C PHE A 22 -15.92 7.20 8.46
N GLY A 23 -14.81 7.92 8.22
CA GLY A 23 -13.62 7.86 9.06
C GLY A 23 -13.92 8.29 10.51
N TRP A 24 -14.72 9.35 10.70
CA TRP A 24 -15.20 9.78 12.02
C TRP A 24 -16.13 8.73 12.66
N LEU A 25 -17.08 8.18 11.90
CA LEU A 25 -18.00 7.17 12.38
C LEU A 25 -17.26 5.93 12.87
N PHE A 26 -16.28 5.44 12.09
CA PHE A 26 -15.46 4.29 12.46
C PHE A 26 -14.51 4.58 13.63
N GLY A 27 -13.99 5.79 13.71
CA GLY A 27 -13.22 6.25 14.87
C GLY A 27 -14.01 6.16 16.18
N ARG A 28 -15.32 6.42 16.17
CA ARG A 28 -16.19 6.29 17.35
C ARG A 28 -16.34 4.85 17.87
N ILE A 29 -16.20 3.87 16.99
CA ILE A 29 -16.25 2.45 17.38
C ILE A 29 -14.86 1.86 17.57
N GLY A 30 -13.82 2.71 17.69
CA GLY A 30 -12.44 2.29 17.97
C GLY A 30 -11.71 1.71 16.76
N GLN A 31 -12.26 1.85 15.55
CA GLN A 31 -11.60 1.42 14.32
C GLN A 31 -10.74 2.55 13.72
N PRO A 32 -9.63 2.21 13.05
CA PRO A 32 -8.84 3.21 12.32
C PRO A 32 -9.67 3.91 11.24
N PRO A 33 -9.56 5.24 11.07
CA PRO A 33 -10.34 6.00 10.08
C PRO A 33 -10.24 5.46 8.66
N VAL A 34 -9.10 4.87 8.28
CA VAL A 34 -8.87 4.28 6.96
C VAL A 34 -9.88 3.20 6.59
N VAL A 35 -10.38 2.46 7.57
CA VAL A 35 -11.42 1.42 7.34
C VAL A 35 -12.72 2.08 6.88
N GLY A 36 -13.11 3.18 7.54
CA GLY A 36 -14.25 3.98 7.12
C GLY A 36 -14.07 4.63 5.76
N GLU A 37 -12.86 5.13 5.46
CA GLU A 37 -12.53 5.74 4.17
C GLU A 37 -12.69 4.72 3.01
N ILE A 38 -12.21 3.49 3.17
CA ILE A 38 -12.39 2.42 2.17
C ILE A 38 -13.87 2.04 2.04
N LEU A 39 -14.57 1.88 3.16
CA LEU A 39 -16.00 1.56 3.15
C LEU A 39 -16.83 2.65 2.49
N ALA A 40 -16.48 3.93 2.69
CA ALA A 40 -17.10 5.04 1.96
C ALA A 40 -17.04 4.81 0.44
N GLY A 41 -15.89 4.35 -0.07
CA GLY A 41 -15.74 4.02 -1.48
C GLY A 41 -16.62 2.85 -1.93
N VAL A 42 -16.68 1.79 -1.15
CA VAL A 42 -17.55 0.64 -1.45
C VAL A 42 -19.03 1.06 -1.47
N ILE A 43 -19.44 1.93 -0.54
CA ILE A 43 -20.81 2.46 -0.47
C ILE A 43 -21.13 3.38 -1.64
N LEU A 44 -20.23 4.31 -1.97
CA LEU A 44 -20.38 5.22 -3.11
C LEU A 44 -20.22 4.52 -4.46
N GLY A 45 -19.62 3.32 -4.47
CA GLY A 45 -19.29 2.55 -5.66
C GLY A 45 -20.45 1.72 -6.22
N PRO A 46 -20.13 0.84 -7.17
CA PRO A 46 -21.12 -0.04 -7.82
C PRO A 46 -21.77 -1.02 -6.85
N SER A 47 -21.14 -1.28 -5.70
CA SER A 47 -21.64 -2.22 -4.69
C SER A 47 -22.98 -1.79 -4.07
N LEU A 48 -23.17 -0.50 -3.78
CA LEU A 48 -24.39 0.01 -3.14
C LEU A 48 -25.04 1.14 -3.94
N LEU A 49 -24.40 2.31 -4.05
CA LEU A 49 -24.99 3.48 -4.72
C LEU A 49 -25.26 3.20 -6.21
N GLY A 50 -24.36 2.49 -6.89
CA GLY A 50 -24.52 2.13 -8.30
C GLY A 50 -25.67 1.18 -8.56
N ARG A 51 -26.05 0.38 -7.58
CA ARG A 51 -27.23 -0.50 -7.67
C ARG A 51 -28.52 0.22 -7.37
N LEU A 52 -28.52 1.10 -6.35
CA LEU A 52 -29.70 1.84 -5.94
C LEU A 52 -30.02 3.00 -6.92
N TYR A 53 -28.98 3.68 -7.40
CA TYR A 53 -29.12 4.84 -8.28
C TYR A 53 -28.04 4.83 -9.38
N PRO A 54 -28.17 3.98 -10.42
CA PRO A 54 -27.16 3.85 -11.49
C PRO A 54 -26.83 5.18 -12.17
N GLY A 55 -27.83 6.03 -12.36
CA GLY A 55 -27.65 7.35 -12.97
C GLY A 55 -26.77 8.30 -12.18
N ALA A 56 -26.76 8.20 -10.85
CA ALA A 56 -25.93 9.07 -10.01
C ALA A 56 -24.43 8.76 -10.14
N ILE A 57 -24.05 7.49 -10.23
CA ILE A 57 -22.65 7.11 -10.44
C ILE A 57 -22.15 7.55 -11.82
N HIS A 58 -22.92 7.31 -12.87
CA HIS A 58 -22.54 7.75 -14.21
C HIS A 58 -22.48 9.27 -14.36
N ALA A 59 -23.23 10.02 -13.56
CA ALA A 59 -23.18 11.47 -13.53
C ALA A 59 -21.96 12.02 -12.78
N LEU A 60 -21.53 11.36 -11.69
CA LEU A 60 -20.43 11.78 -10.83
C LEU A 60 -19.09 11.21 -11.32
N LEU A 61 -18.99 9.91 -11.53
CA LEU A 61 -17.74 9.24 -11.89
C LEU A 61 -17.68 8.96 -13.40
N THR A 62 -17.43 9.99 -14.18
CA THR A 62 -17.20 9.81 -15.61
C THR A 62 -15.83 9.13 -15.86
N PRO A 63 -15.62 8.46 -17.02
CA PRO A 63 -14.31 7.89 -17.34
C PRO A 63 -13.16 8.90 -17.27
N GLN A 64 -13.44 10.16 -17.64
CA GLN A 64 -12.45 11.24 -17.61
C GLN A 64 -12.11 11.67 -16.17
N THR A 65 -13.12 11.90 -15.30
CA THR A 65 -12.87 12.25 -13.90
C THR A 65 -12.22 11.09 -13.13
N SER A 66 -12.60 9.84 -13.42
CA SER A 66 -12.00 8.64 -12.85
C SER A 66 -10.51 8.50 -13.19
N ALA A 67 -10.10 8.82 -14.43
CA ALA A 67 -8.69 8.82 -14.81
C ALA A 67 -7.88 9.87 -14.04
N ILE A 68 -8.43 11.07 -13.86
CA ILE A 68 -7.80 12.15 -13.10
C ILE A 68 -7.72 11.77 -11.60
N LEU A 69 -8.81 11.28 -11.03
CA LEU A 69 -8.84 10.83 -9.64
C LEU A 69 -7.85 9.67 -9.38
N SER A 70 -7.68 8.76 -10.34
CA SER A 70 -6.67 7.70 -10.28
C SER A 70 -5.25 8.28 -10.22
N ALA A 71 -4.96 9.30 -11.03
CA ALA A 71 -3.66 9.99 -11.00
C ALA A 71 -3.43 10.70 -9.64
N PHE A 72 -4.44 11.40 -9.12
CA PHE A 72 -4.38 12.03 -7.79
C PHE A 72 -4.16 10.98 -6.68
N ALA A 73 -4.84 9.85 -6.75
CA ALA A 73 -4.68 8.74 -5.80
C ALA A 73 -3.25 8.19 -5.81
N GLN A 74 -2.65 8.02 -7.00
CA GLN A 74 -1.27 7.52 -7.13
C GLN A 74 -0.24 8.56 -6.63
N ILE A 75 -0.39 9.84 -6.96
CA ILE A 75 0.44 10.92 -6.42
C ILE A 75 0.35 10.93 -4.90
N GLY A 76 -0.86 10.86 -4.37
CA GLY A 76 -1.09 10.81 -2.92
C GLY A 76 -0.41 9.62 -2.26
N LEU A 77 -0.42 8.47 -2.92
CA LEU A 77 0.24 7.26 -2.41
C LEU A 77 1.77 7.39 -2.41
N VAL A 78 2.36 7.99 -3.44
CA VAL A 78 3.81 8.29 -3.48
C VAL A 78 4.20 9.22 -2.33
N LEU A 79 3.41 10.29 -2.09
CA LEU A 79 3.64 11.24 -0.99
C LEU A 79 3.41 10.60 0.39
N LEU A 80 2.42 9.73 0.53
CA LEU A 80 2.24 8.94 1.76
C LEU A 80 3.46 8.06 2.03
N MET A 81 3.98 7.38 1.01
CA MET A 81 5.15 6.52 1.15
C MET A 81 6.41 7.31 1.49
N LEU A 82 6.55 8.54 0.99
CA LEU A 82 7.56 9.48 1.47
C LEU A 82 7.42 9.70 2.99
N LEU A 83 6.22 10.03 3.48
CA LEU A 83 5.97 10.28 4.91
C LEU A 83 6.23 9.03 5.77
N ILE A 84 5.85 7.84 5.30
CA ILE A 84 6.14 6.56 5.98
C ILE A 84 7.66 6.31 6.02
N GLY A 85 8.35 6.52 4.90
CA GLY A 85 9.80 6.37 4.81
C GLY A 85 10.57 7.32 5.74
N LEU A 86 10.08 8.56 5.91
CA LEU A 86 10.66 9.53 6.86
C LEU A 86 10.55 9.08 8.33
N GLU A 87 9.55 8.27 8.66
CA GLU A 87 9.40 7.72 10.01
C GLU A 87 10.23 6.45 10.25
N PHE A 88 10.95 5.98 9.22
CA PHE A 88 11.69 4.73 9.27
C PHE A 88 12.92 4.85 10.19
N PRO A 89 12.96 4.11 11.32
CA PRO A 89 13.97 4.32 12.35
C PRO A 89 15.18 3.39 12.17
N PHE A 90 16.07 3.71 11.22
CA PHE A 90 17.26 2.91 10.90
C PHE A 90 18.15 2.58 12.09
N ASP A 91 18.34 3.51 13.02
CA ASP A 91 19.20 3.30 14.17
C ASP A 91 18.74 2.15 15.09
N ARG A 92 17.45 1.82 15.05
CA ARG A 92 16.84 0.75 15.85
C ARG A 92 16.64 -0.55 15.09
N MET A 93 16.83 -0.56 13.78
CA MET A 93 16.59 -1.75 12.93
C MET A 93 17.49 -2.93 13.26
N ARG A 94 18.71 -2.72 13.73
CA ARG A 94 19.63 -3.82 14.06
C ARG A 94 18.99 -4.84 15.01
N HIS A 95 18.15 -4.40 15.94
CA HIS A 95 17.49 -5.23 16.93
C HIS A 95 16.18 -5.87 16.40
N ALA A 96 15.59 -5.29 15.36
CA ALA A 96 14.35 -5.77 14.73
C ALA A 96 14.61 -6.57 13.43
N ALA A 97 15.82 -6.57 12.89
CA ALA A 97 16.11 -7.16 11.59
C ALA A 97 15.81 -8.67 11.53
N LYS A 98 16.28 -9.44 12.50
CA LYS A 98 16.03 -10.91 12.53
C LYS A 98 14.55 -11.24 12.64
N PRO A 99 13.77 -10.68 13.60
CA PRO A 99 12.32 -10.84 13.62
C PRO A 99 11.63 -10.41 12.34
N ALA A 100 12.01 -9.26 11.78
CA ALA A 100 11.39 -8.72 10.58
C ALA A 100 11.59 -9.62 9.35
N VAL A 101 12.80 -10.16 9.14
CA VAL A 101 13.07 -11.08 8.03
C VAL A 101 12.25 -12.37 8.19
N LEU A 102 12.21 -12.97 9.39
CA LEU A 102 11.42 -14.18 9.62
C LEU A 102 9.92 -13.93 9.40
N VAL A 103 9.40 -12.80 9.88
CA VAL A 103 8.01 -12.41 9.70
C VAL A 103 7.70 -12.16 8.22
N ALA A 104 8.56 -11.47 7.48
CA ALA A 104 8.36 -11.21 6.05
C ALA A 104 8.35 -12.51 5.24
N VAL A 105 9.37 -13.35 5.42
CA VAL A 105 9.49 -14.62 4.67
C VAL A 105 8.31 -15.56 4.97
N ALA A 106 7.98 -15.76 6.26
CA ALA A 106 6.85 -16.60 6.64
C ALA A 106 5.53 -15.99 6.17
N GLY A 107 5.42 -14.65 6.26
CA GLY A 107 4.26 -13.87 5.83
C GLY A 107 3.99 -13.89 4.33
N ILE A 108 4.96 -14.23 3.50
CA ILE A 108 4.77 -14.46 2.06
C ILE A 108 4.60 -15.94 1.76
N LEU A 109 5.54 -16.80 2.18
CA LEU A 109 5.57 -18.18 1.76
C LEU A 109 4.34 -18.98 2.19
N VAL A 110 3.90 -18.81 3.44
CA VAL A 110 2.76 -19.59 3.96
C VAL A 110 1.44 -19.15 3.31
N PRO A 111 1.08 -17.86 3.24
CA PRO A 111 -0.12 -17.45 2.51
C PRO A 111 -0.05 -17.76 1.02
N PHE A 112 1.13 -17.66 0.40
CA PHE A 112 1.30 -18.03 -1.01
C PHE A 112 0.98 -19.50 -1.24
N ALA A 113 1.58 -20.41 -0.46
CA ALA A 113 1.33 -21.83 -0.58
C ALA A 113 -0.14 -22.21 -0.29
N ALA A 114 -0.74 -21.61 0.75
CA ALA A 114 -2.15 -21.84 1.09
C ALA A 114 -3.09 -21.34 0.00
N SER A 115 -2.80 -20.17 -0.56
CA SER A 115 -3.61 -19.58 -1.63
C SER A 115 -3.40 -20.28 -2.96
N TRP A 116 -2.20 -20.77 -3.25
CA TRP A 116 -1.93 -21.60 -4.42
C TRP A 116 -2.77 -22.88 -4.40
N ALA A 117 -2.85 -23.55 -3.24
CA ALA A 117 -3.68 -24.74 -3.08
C ALA A 117 -5.18 -24.42 -3.25
N LEU A 118 -5.66 -23.31 -2.67
CA LEU A 118 -7.05 -22.88 -2.82
C LEU A 118 -7.38 -22.47 -4.26
N ALA A 119 -6.45 -21.82 -4.95
CA ALA A 119 -6.64 -21.32 -6.32
C ALA A 119 -7.02 -22.43 -7.32
N GLY A 120 -6.51 -23.66 -7.13
CA GLY A 120 -6.91 -24.79 -7.96
C GLY A 120 -8.40 -25.12 -7.87
N ALA A 121 -8.98 -25.03 -6.68
CA ALA A 121 -10.43 -25.24 -6.49
C ALA A 121 -11.25 -24.05 -7.01
N LEU A 122 -10.69 -22.83 -6.99
CA LEU A 122 -11.38 -21.63 -7.45
C LEU A 122 -11.30 -21.43 -8.96
N PHE A 123 -10.35 -22.04 -9.64
CA PHE A 123 -10.14 -21.85 -11.08
C PHE A 123 -11.39 -22.23 -11.90
N ALA A 124 -12.12 -23.28 -11.48
CA ALA A 124 -13.36 -23.68 -12.11
C ALA A 124 -14.50 -22.64 -11.98
N LEU A 125 -14.42 -21.73 -10.99
CA LEU A 125 -15.38 -20.65 -10.76
C LEU A 125 -14.98 -19.34 -11.43
N ALA A 126 -13.76 -19.25 -11.96
CA ALA A 126 -13.20 -18.06 -12.60
C ALA A 126 -13.02 -18.29 -14.11
N PRO A 127 -14.09 -18.24 -14.91
CA PRO A 127 -13.98 -18.42 -16.34
C PRO A 127 -13.22 -17.23 -16.96
N GLY A 128 -11.95 -17.44 -17.26
CA GLY A 128 -11.06 -16.44 -17.85
C GLY A 128 -10.25 -16.98 -19.00
N ARG A 129 -9.47 -16.10 -19.66
CA ARG A 129 -8.56 -16.46 -20.75
C ARG A 129 -7.18 -16.94 -20.26
N SER A 130 -6.95 -17.01 -18.94
CA SER A 130 -5.69 -17.43 -18.34
C SER A 130 -5.64 -18.95 -18.16
N THR A 131 -4.43 -19.49 -18.20
CA THR A 131 -4.18 -20.89 -17.81
C THR A 131 -4.34 -21.06 -16.29
N GLU A 132 -4.60 -22.29 -15.84
CA GLU A 132 -4.71 -22.58 -14.41
C GLU A 132 -3.45 -22.17 -13.64
N SER A 133 -2.27 -22.38 -14.21
CA SER A 133 -0.99 -22.00 -13.60
C SER A 133 -0.84 -20.48 -13.44
N GLU A 134 -1.21 -19.70 -14.44
CA GLU A 134 -1.19 -18.25 -14.40
C GLU A 134 -2.17 -17.71 -13.34
N PHE A 135 -3.38 -18.27 -13.32
CA PHE A 135 -4.38 -17.91 -12.30
C PHE A 135 -3.87 -18.19 -10.88
N LYS A 136 -3.32 -19.42 -10.65
CA LYS A 136 -2.75 -19.80 -9.35
C LYS A 136 -1.63 -18.86 -8.92
N LEU A 137 -0.71 -18.56 -9.85
CA LEU A 137 0.44 -17.70 -9.58
C LEU A 137 0.00 -16.28 -9.23
N PHE A 138 -0.90 -15.70 -10.03
CA PHE A 138 -1.45 -14.38 -9.79
C PHE A 138 -2.21 -14.31 -8.46
N PHE A 139 -3.15 -15.25 -8.24
CA PHE A 139 -3.99 -15.28 -7.05
C PHE A 139 -3.16 -15.45 -5.77
N ALA A 140 -2.22 -16.41 -5.76
CA ALA A 140 -1.35 -16.64 -4.61
C ALA A 140 -0.46 -15.43 -4.31
N THR A 141 0.06 -14.76 -5.34
CA THR A 141 0.84 -13.54 -5.19
C THR A 141 -0.02 -12.41 -4.61
N ALA A 142 -1.20 -12.17 -5.18
CA ALA A 142 -2.12 -11.11 -4.73
C ALA A 142 -2.55 -11.30 -3.26
N VAL A 143 -2.78 -12.54 -2.84
CA VAL A 143 -3.18 -12.85 -1.46
C VAL A 143 -2.00 -12.81 -0.50
N SER A 144 -0.76 -13.00 -0.92
CA SER A 144 0.40 -13.05 -0.03
C SER A 144 0.98 -11.69 0.36
N ILE A 145 0.78 -10.65 -0.44
CA ILE A 145 1.39 -9.33 -0.23
C ILE A 145 0.69 -8.56 0.89
N THR A 146 1.48 -7.83 1.72
CA THR A 146 0.99 -6.93 2.76
C THR A 146 0.91 -5.49 2.21
N ALA A 147 -0.03 -4.69 2.71
CA ALA A 147 -0.17 -3.29 2.30
C ALA A 147 0.52 -2.35 3.29
N ILE A 148 1.75 -1.93 3.03
CA ILE A 148 2.44 -0.89 3.84
C ILE A 148 1.58 0.36 4.02
N PRO A 149 0.92 0.93 2.99
CA PRO A 149 0.19 2.18 3.16
C PRO A 149 -0.90 2.12 4.23
N ILE A 150 -1.67 1.03 4.28
CA ILE A 150 -2.71 0.85 5.31
C ILE A 150 -2.08 0.62 6.67
N MET A 151 -1.13 -0.30 6.76
CA MET A 151 -0.45 -0.60 8.01
C MET A 151 0.28 0.64 8.56
N GLY A 152 0.99 1.37 7.71
CA GLY A 152 1.65 2.61 8.08
C GLY A 152 0.66 3.64 8.63
N ARG A 153 -0.49 3.84 7.97
CA ARG A 153 -1.54 4.74 8.45
C ARG A 153 -2.11 4.30 9.81
N ILE A 154 -2.33 3.01 10.01
CA ILE A 154 -2.77 2.47 11.32
C ILE A 154 -1.72 2.76 12.39
N LEU A 155 -0.45 2.45 12.13
CA LEU A 155 0.64 2.66 13.07
C LEU A 155 0.86 4.14 13.41
N MET A 156 0.75 5.03 12.42
CA MET A 156 0.82 6.48 12.64
C MET A 156 -0.34 6.98 13.50
N HIS A 157 -1.57 6.54 13.18
CA HIS A 157 -2.77 6.92 13.94
C HIS A 157 -2.71 6.43 15.39
N THR A 158 -2.26 5.20 15.61
CA THR A 158 -2.14 4.59 16.96
C THR A 158 -0.85 4.99 17.69
N ARG A 159 0.04 5.76 17.08
CA ARG A 159 1.36 6.17 17.60
C ARG A 159 2.27 4.99 17.97
N LEU A 160 2.09 3.85 17.28
CA LEU A 160 2.86 2.63 17.54
C LEU A 160 4.10 2.47 16.65
N THR A 161 4.38 3.40 15.74
CA THR A 161 5.51 3.36 14.79
C THR A 161 6.87 3.19 15.48
N ARG A 162 7.05 3.73 16.68
CA ARG A 162 8.31 3.67 17.43
C ARG A 162 8.39 2.52 18.43
N THR A 163 7.36 1.69 18.55
CA THR A 163 7.36 0.51 19.43
C THR A 163 8.11 -0.65 18.76
N ARG A 164 8.55 -1.64 19.54
CA ARG A 164 9.23 -2.83 19.02
C ARG A 164 8.38 -3.58 17.99
N MET A 165 7.09 -3.75 18.26
CA MET A 165 6.17 -4.39 17.33
C MET A 165 5.94 -3.55 16.06
N GLY A 166 5.73 -2.23 16.19
CA GLY A 166 5.55 -1.34 15.05
C GLY A 166 6.78 -1.32 14.15
N LEU A 167 7.98 -1.22 14.75
CA LEU A 167 9.24 -1.27 14.05
C LEU A 167 9.43 -2.59 13.30
N THR A 168 9.16 -3.73 13.96
CA THR A 168 9.25 -5.05 13.33
C THR A 168 8.25 -5.17 12.17
N SER A 169 7.01 -4.71 12.36
CA SER A 169 5.97 -4.78 11.35
C SER A 169 6.29 -3.92 10.12
N ILE A 170 6.73 -2.65 10.31
CA ILE A 170 7.11 -1.77 9.19
C ILE A 170 8.29 -2.35 8.41
N THR A 171 9.31 -2.84 9.14
CA THR A 171 10.49 -3.44 8.48
C THR A 171 10.11 -4.73 7.74
N ALA A 172 9.29 -5.58 8.35
CA ALA A 172 8.82 -6.81 7.71
C ALA A 172 7.96 -6.50 6.48
N ALA A 173 7.08 -5.50 6.55
CA ALA A 173 6.26 -5.12 5.42
C ALA A 173 7.06 -4.46 4.28
N ALA A 174 8.12 -3.71 4.60
CA ALA A 174 9.02 -3.18 3.58
C ALA A 174 9.77 -4.30 2.83
N LEU A 175 10.18 -5.35 3.54
CA LEU A 175 10.74 -6.56 2.92
C LEU A 175 9.68 -7.33 2.13
N ASP A 176 8.46 -7.43 2.66
CA ASP A 176 7.29 -8.07 2.03
C ASP A 176 6.95 -7.39 0.69
N ASP A 177 6.97 -6.04 0.65
CA ASP A 177 6.77 -5.29 -0.58
C ASP A 177 7.85 -5.60 -1.63
N VAL A 178 9.13 -5.57 -1.26
CA VAL A 178 10.22 -5.91 -2.19
C VAL A 178 10.05 -7.32 -2.74
N LEU A 179 9.77 -8.30 -1.89
CA LEU A 179 9.54 -9.70 -2.30
C LEU A 179 8.27 -9.83 -3.14
N GLY A 180 7.21 -9.10 -2.78
CA GLY A 180 5.96 -9.02 -3.54
C GLY A 180 6.16 -8.49 -4.95
N TRP A 181 7.02 -7.47 -5.13
CA TRP A 181 7.37 -6.94 -6.46
C TRP A 181 8.13 -7.95 -7.32
N ILE A 182 9.02 -8.72 -6.71
CA ILE A 182 9.73 -9.80 -7.42
C ILE A 182 8.71 -10.84 -7.89
N LEU A 183 7.80 -11.26 -7.02
CA LEU A 183 6.74 -12.20 -7.38
C LEU A 183 5.84 -11.65 -8.49
N LEU A 184 5.44 -10.39 -8.43
CA LEU A 184 4.66 -9.74 -9.48
C LEU A 184 5.43 -9.64 -10.80
N GLY A 185 6.74 -9.38 -10.76
CA GLY A 185 7.61 -9.42 -11.93
C GLY A 185 7.64 -10.82 -12.58
N VAL A 186 7.70 -11.87 -11.77
CA VAL A 186 7.58 -13.27 -12.23
C VAL A 186 6.21 -13.53 -12.87
N VAL A 187 5.12 -13.10 -12.19
CA VAL A 187 3.75 -13.20 -12.73
C VAL A 187 3.66 -12.52 -14.10
N PHE A 188 4.08 -11.26 -14.18
CA PHE A 188 4.02 -10.48 -15.41
C PHE A 188 4.84 -11.12 -16.55
N SER A 189 6.07 -11.57 -16.25
CA SER A 189 6.91 -12.25 -17.22
C SER A 189 6.27 -13.54 -17.72
N THR A 190 5.67 -14.32 -16.82
CA THR A 190 5.00 -15.57 -17.17
C THR A 190 3.78 -15.34 -18.07
N VAL A 191 2.95 -14.35 -17.72
CA VAL A 191 1.72 -14.02 -18.48
C VAL A 191 2.05 -13.42 -19.85
N THR A 192 3.08 -12.56 -19.96
CA THR A 192 3.39 -11.87 -21.22
C THR A 192 4.30 -12.66 -22.15
N ARG A 193 5.22 -13.46 -21.61
CA ARG A 193 6.25 -14.19 -22.38
C ARG A 193 6.08 -15.71 -22.35
N GLY A 194 5.10 -16.21 -21.61
CA GLY A 194 4.87 -17.66 -21.44
C GLY A 194 5.85 -18.37 -20.49
N HIS A 195 6.86 -17.65 -19.98
CA HIS A 195 7.85 -18.19 -19.02
C HIS A 195 8.41 -17.07 -18.16
N ALA A 196 8.82 -17.41 -16.94
CA ALA A 196 9.56 -16.50 -16.07
C ALA A 196 10.97 -16.29 -16.66
N ASP A 197 11.35 -15.03 -16.90
CA ASP A 197 12.70 -14.67 -17.32
C ASP A 197 13.55 -14.34 -16.08
N PRO A 198 14.44 -15.25 -15.63
CA PRO A 198 15.25 -15.05 -14.43
C PRO A 198 16.18 -13.85 -14.54
N GLN A 199 16.63 -13.49 -15.76
CA GLN A 199 17.54 -12.37 -15.96
C GLN A 199 16.84 -11.04 -15.71
N THR A 200 15.63 -10.85 -16.23
CA THR A 200 14.82 -9.65 -15.98
C THR A 200 14.46 -9.52 -14.51
N VAL A 201 14.07 -10.60 -13.84
CA VAL A 201 13.77 -10.61 -12.41
C VAL A 201 15.01 -10.24 -11.57
N LEU A 202 16.16 -10.85 -11.89
CA LEU A 202 17.42 -10.55 -11.19
C LEU A 202 17.87 -9.10 -11.43
N ALA A 203 17.77 -8.60 -12.66
CA ALA A 203 18.12 -7.22 -13.00
C ALA A 203 17.24 -6.21 -12.22
N SER A 204 15.94 -6.45 -12.12
CA SER A 204 15.03 -5.62 -11.32
C SER A 204 15.41 -5.64 -9.83
N PHE A 205 15.68 -6.83 -9.29
CA PHE A 205 16.13 -6.97 -7.90
C PHE A 205 17.42 -6.22 -7.62
N VAL A 206 18.45 -6.42 -8.46
CA VAL A 206 19.74 -5.74 -8.33
C VAL A 206 19.57 -4.23 -8.50
N GLY A 207 18.78 -3.77 -9.45
CA GLY A 207 18.48 -2.35 -9.67
C GLY A 207 17.83 -1.70 -8.44
N VAL A 208 16.84 -2.35 -7.84
CA VAL A 208 16.18 -1.86 -6.62
C VAL A 208 17.13 -1.87 -5.42
N ALA A 209 17.94 -2.92 -5.27
CA ALA A 209 18.92 -3.00 -4.20
C ALA A 209 19.99 -1.90 -4.32
N LEU A 210 20.48 -1.63 -5.54
CA LEU A 210 21.44 -0.54 -5.80
C LEU A 210 20.82 0.85 -5.54
N LEU A 211 19.58 1.07 -5.99
CA LEU A 211 18.84 2.29 -5.66
C LEU A 211 18.67 2.46 -4.16
N GLY A 212 18.20 1.43 -3.45
CA GLY A 212 18.04 1.46 -2.00
C GLY A 212 19.36 1.76 -1.27
N ALA A 213 20.45 1.10 -1.67
CA ALA A 213 21.79 1.35 -1.13
C ALA A 213 22.26 2.78 -1.41
N GLY A 214 22.01 3.28 -2.63
CA GLY A 214 22.36 4.67 -3.01
C GLY A 214 21.60 5.70 -2.18
N PHE A 215 20.29 5.52 -2.00
CA PHE A 215 19.47 6.41 -1.17
C PHE A 215 19.83 6.33 0.32
N TRP A 216 20.11 5.13 0.82
CA TRP A 216 20.63 4.96 2.18
C TRP A 216 21.96 5.68 2.37
N ALA A 217 22.91 5.52 1.44
CA ALA A 217 24.21 6.20 1.50
C ALA A 217 24.07 7.73 1.41
N ALA A 218 23.23 8.22 0.48
CA ALA A 218 22.93 9.65 0.36
C ALA A 218 22.31 10.21 1.64
N GLY A 219 21.39 9.50 2.27
CA GLY A 219 20.80 9.85 3.56
C GLY A 219 21.85 9.87 4.67
N ARG A 220 22.60 8.78 4.82
CA ARG A 220 23.56 8.57 5.91
C ARG A 220 24.75 9.52 5.87
N PHE A 221 25.28 9.80 4.69
CA PHE A 221 26.53 10.57 4.52
C PHE A 221 26.30 12.00 4.01
N GLY A 222 25.22 12.22 3.24
CA GLY A 222 24.91 13.53 2.65
C GLY A 222 23.93 14.34 3.50
N LEU A 223 22.72 13.79 3.76
CA LEU A 223 21.64 14.57 4.36
C LEU A 223 21.79 14.82 5.86
N THR A 224 22.54 13.99 6.59
CA THR A 224 22.76 14.16 8.04
C THR A 224 23.33 15.51 8.43
N ARG A 225 24.13 16.13 7.55
CA ARG A 225 24.82 17.41 7.80
C ARG A 225 24.18 18.59 7.08
N LEU A 226 23.12 18.33 6.28
CA LEU A 226 22.48 19.37 5.51
C LEU A 226 21.70 20.32 6.43
N LYS A 227 21.96 21.62 6.33
CA LYS A 227 21.11 22.64 6.94
C LYS A 227 19.84 22.77 6.11
N VAL A 228 18.70 22.54 6.72
CA VAL A 228 17.40 22.56 6.05
C VAL A 228 16.89 24.00 6.02
N PRO A 229 16.64 24.61 4.83
CA PRO A 229 16.01 25.93 4.75
C PRO A 229 14.55 25.86 5.21
N ARG A 230 14.24 26.54 6.31
CA ARG A 230 12.92 26.53 6.96
C ARG A 230 12.23 27.90 6.87
N THR A 231 10.91 27.85 6.85
CA THR A 231 10.07 29.03 7.08
C THR A 231 9.90 29.30 8.58
N GLU A 232 9.40 30.47 8.97
CA GLU A 232 9.08 30.80 10.35
C GLU A 232 8.08 29.81 10.99
N SER A 233 7.18 29.22 10.17
CA SER A 233 6.22 28.19 10.60
C SER A 233 6.85 26.79 10.78
N GLY A 234 8.16 26.62 10.54
CA GLY A 234 8.88 25.34 10.67
C GLY A 234 8.79 24.41 9.45
N GLY A 235 8.04 24.79 8.43
CA GLY A 235 7.98 24.07 7.15
C GLY A 235 9.21 24.33 6.28
N LEU A 236 9.31 23.65 5.14
CA LEU A 236 10.33 23.91 4.12
C LEU A 236 10.08 25.24 3.43
N THR A 237 11.14 25.95 3.03
CA THR A 237 10.98 27.05 2.07
C THR A 237 10.47 26.54 0.74
N PRO A 238 9.75 27.36 -0.09
CA PRO A 238 9.22 26.91 -1.37
C PRO A 238 10.24 26.25 -2.29
N GLY A 239 11.47 26.80 -2.35
CA GLY A 239 12.56 26.23 -3.14
C GLY A 239 13.02 24.86 -2.63
N ALA A 240 13.15 24.69 -1.31
CA ALA A 240 13.53 23.41 -0.71
C ALA A 240 12.43 22.36 -0.91
N LEU A 241 11.15 22.75 -0.76
CA LEU A 241 10.02 21.86 -1.02
C LEU A 241 9.99 21.41 -2.49
N ALA A 242 10.23 22.33 -3.44
CA ALA A 242 10.30 22.00 -4.86
C ALA A 242 11.41 20.96 -5.12
N VAL A 243 12.60 21.10 -4.54
CA VAL A 243 13.69 20.13 -4.69
C VAL A 243 13.25 18.75 -4.13
N VAL A 244 12.63 18.70 -2.96
CA VAL A 244 12.14 17.45 -2.37
C VAL A 244 11.12 16.78 -3.31
N LEU A 245 10.13 17.52 -3.82
CA LEU A 245 9.12 16.97 -4.72
C LEU A 245 9.72 16.47 -6.05
N VAL A 246 10.67 17.23 -6.64
CA VAL A 246 11.40 16.80 -7.83
C VAL A 246 12.13 15.48 -7.59
N LEU A 247 12.86 15.36 -6.47
CA LEU A 247 13.56 14.13 -6.11
C LEU A 247 12.61 12.96 -5.91
N VAL A 248 11.48 13.17 -5.22
CA VAL A 248 10.47 12.14 -4.97
C VAL A 248 9.89 11.63 -6.29
N PHE A 249 9.45 12.52 -7.18
CA PHE A 249 8.85 12.10 -8.45
C PHE A 249 9.88 11.54 -9.44
N ALA A 250 11.10 12.06 -9.46
CA ALA A 250 12.19 11.49 -10.25
C ALA A 250 12.52 10.06 -9.79
N THR A 251 12.59 9.82 -8.47
CA THR A 251 12.82 8.49 -7.92
C THR A 251 11.63 7.55 -8.17
N ALA A 252 10.40 8.06 -8.07
CA ALA A 252 9.20 7.32 -8.42
C ALA A 252 9.22 6.87 -9.90
N THR A 253 9.66 7.76 -10.80
CA THR A 253 9.85 7.43 -12.23
C THR A 253 10.97 6.41 -12.43
N ALA A 254 12.10 6.56 -11.73
CA ALA A 254 13.23 5.64 -11.83
C ALA A 254 12.86 4.22 -11.35
N THR A 255 12.14 4.10 -10.22
CA THR A 255 11.67 2.79 -9.73
C THR A 255 10.67 2.16 -10.71
N ASN A 256 9.78 2.94 -11.30
CA ASN A 256 8.85 2.45 -12.31
C ASN A 256 9.57 1.93 -13.57
N ALA A 257 10.62 2.62 -14.01
CA ALA A 257 11.44 2.18 -15.15
C ALA A 257 12.19 0.86 -14.88
N LEU A 258 12.47 0.54 -13.61
CA LEU A 258 13.06 -0.73 -13.18
C LEU A 258 12.02 -1.87 -13.02
N GLY A 259 10.75 -1.62 -13.38
CA GLY A 259 9.66 -2.59 -13.22
C GLY A 259 9.14 -2.70 -11.79
N VAL A 260 9.46 -1.71 -10.94
CA VAL A 260 8.95 -1.60 -9.57
C VAL A 260 8.03 -0.38 -9.48
N PHE A 261 6.93 -0.48 -8.75
CA PHE A 261 5.96 0.62 -8.70
C PHE A 261 6.53 1.94 -8.17
N SER A 262 6.05 3.04 -8.72
CA SER A 262 6.42 4.42 -8.39
C SER A 262 6.36 4.74 -6.90
N ILE A 263 5.44 4.10 -6.17
CA ILE A 263 5.26 4.30 -4.73
C ILE A 263 6.51 3.95 -3.90
N PHE A 264 7.29 2.98 -4.36
CA PHE A 264 8.53 2.58 -3.70
C PHE A 264 9.61 3.68 -3.78
N GLY A 265 9.63 4.44 -4.88
CA GLY A 265 10.50 5.61 -5.01
C GLY A 265 10.24 6.68 -3.94
N GLY A 266 8.97 6.96 -3.64
CA GLY A 266 8.58 7.82 -2.52
C GLY A 266 9.12 7.32 -1.18
N PHE A 267 8.97 6.02 -0.92
CA PHE A 267 9.50 5.38 0.28
C PHE A 267 11.03 5.51 0.41
N LEU A 268 11.78 5.23 -0.66
CA LEU A 268 13.26 5.37 -0.65
C LEU A 268 13.71 6.81 -0.37
N CYS A 269 13.04 7.81 -0.97
CA CYS A 269 13.29 9.21 -0.65
C CYS A 269 13.03 9.52 0.82
N GLY A 270 11.92 9.02 1.38
CA GLY A 270 11.60 9.17 2.79
C GLY A 270 12.65 8.53 3.69
N VAL A 271 13.08 7.33 3.34
CA VAL A 271 14.16 6.61 4.02
C VAL A 271 15.46 7.43 4.03
N ALA A 272 15.87 8.01 2.90
CA ALA A 272 17.04 8.88 2.86
C ALA A 272 16.86 10.12 3.75
N GLY A 273 15.67 10.73 3.73
CA GLY A 273 15.32 11.90 4.55
C GLY A 273 15.28 11.60 6.05
N SER A 274 15.01 10.35 6.46
CA SER A 274 14.86 9.96 7.88
C SER A 274 16.11 10.16 8.73
N PHE A 275 17.29 10.24 8.10
CA PHE A 275 18.56 10.52 8.78
C PHE A 275 18.73 11.98 9.25
N ASN A 276 17.86 12.89 8.80
CA ASN A 276 17.87 14.29 9.18
C ASN A 276 16.54 14.67 9.85
N ARG A 277 16.53 14.79 11.18
CA ARG A 277 15.31 15.10 11.96
C ARG A 277 14.66 16.41 11.55
N ASP A 278 15.49 17.41 11.24
CA ASP A 278 15.02 18.72 10.81
C ASP A 278 14.25 18.62 9.48
N LEU A 279 14.78 17.82 8.55
CA LEU A 279 14.12 17.55 7.26
C LEU A 279 12.81 16.80 7.46
N VAL A 280 12.80 15.79 8.33
CA VAL A 280 11.59 15.02 8.66
C VAL A 280 10.47 15.93 9.16
N GLU A 281 10.75 16.75 10.17
CA GLU A 281 9.76 17.66 10.75
C GLU A 281 9.28 18.69 9.73
N SER A 282 10.20 19.29 8.97
CA SER A 282 9.85 20.31 7.97
C SER A 282 9.01 19.75 6.81
N ILE A 283 9.29 18.55 6.30
CA ILE A 283 8.47 17.91 5.27
C ILE A 283 7.07 17.61 5.82
N LYS A 284 6.97 17.05 7.04
CA LYS A 284 5.69 16.77 7.67
C LYS A 284 4.84 18.02 7.84
N THR A 285 5.44 19.12 8.28
CA THR A 285 4.76 20.41 8.43
C THR A 285 4.32 20.97 7.07
N SER A 286 5.13 20.78 6.00
CA SER A 286 4.82 21.35 4.69
C SER A 286 3.71 20.61 3.93
N ILE A 287 3.68 19.27 3.99
CA ILE A 287 2.79 18.48 3.14
C ILE A 287 1.93 17.47 3.90
N GLY A 288 2.21 17.22 5.18
CA GLY A 288 1.54 16.16 5.96
C GLY A 288 0.02 16.31 5.98
N ASP A 289 -0.48 17.49 6.28
CA ASP A 289 -1.92 17.76 6.35
C ASP A 289 -2.58 17.68 4.97
N LEU A 290 -1.94 18.19 3.93
CA LEU A 290 -2.45 18.09 2.56
C LEU A 290 -2.58 16.63 2.11
N VAL A 291 -1.56 15.82 2.39
CA VAL A 291 -1.59 14.39 2.10
C VAL A 291 -2.71 13.72 2.90
N ALA A 292 -2.81 13.99 4.21
CA ALA A 292 -3.77 13.35 5.08
C ALA A 292 -5.23 13.77 4.82
N VAL A 293 -5.46 15.01 4.36
CA VAL A 293 -6.81 15.58 4.21
C VAL A 293 -7.36 15.41 2.81
N LEU A 294 -6.51 15.46 1.78
CA LEU A 294 -6.94 15.43 0.38
C LEU A 294 -6.55 14.10 -0.29
N PHE A 295 -5.26 13.81 -0.35
CA PHE A 295 -4.77 12.72 -1.19
C PHE A 295 -5.15 11.34 -0.65
N LEU A 296 -5.03 11.11 0.66
CA LEU A 296 -5.34 9.81 1.24
C LEU A 296 -6.84 9.46 1.17
N PRO A 297 -7.76 10.37 1.50
CA PRO A 297 -9.18 10.12 1.26
C PRO A 297 -9.48 9.77 -0.19
N ILE A 298 -8.90 10.50 -1.17
CA ILE A 298 -9.08 10.17 -2.59
C ILE A 298 -8.58 8.77 -2.87
N PHE A 299 -7.38 8.41 -2.42
CA PHE A 299 -6.82 7.07 -2.64
C PHE A 299 -7.69 5.97 -2.04
N PHE A 300 -8.07 6.06 -0.76
CA PHE A 300 -8.80 5.00 -0.08
C PHE A 300 -10.24 4.85 -0.57
N VAL A 301 -10.93 5.97 -0.81
CA VAL A 301 -12.30 5.95 -1.36
C VAL A 301 -12.28 5.47 -2.81
N PHE A 302 -11.38 6.00 -3.64
CA PHE A 302 -11.27 5.58 -5.04
C PHE A 302 -10.97 4.09 -5.18
N SER A 303 -10.22 3.57 -4.24
CA SER A 303 -9.94 2.17 -4.07
C SER A 303 -11.19 1.35 -3.81
N GLY A 304 -12.03 1.77 -2.87
CA GLY A 304 -13.32 1.15 -2.57
C GLY A 304 -14.31 1.25 -3.74
N LEU A 305 -14.28 2.35 -4.49
CA LEU A 305 -15.11 2.56 -5.69
C LEU A 305 -14.90 1.51 -6.79
N ARG A 306 -13.73 0.88 -6.85
CA ARG A 306 -13.44 -0.20 -7.80
C ARG A 306 -13.97 -1.56 -7.36
N THR A 307 -14.48 -1.67 -6.13
CA THR A 307 -14.98 -2.93 -5.57
C THR A 307 -16.45 -3.10 -5.90
N ASP A 308 -16.78 -4.12 -6.68
CA ASP A 308 -18.17 -4.52 -6.95
C ASP A 308 -18.50 -5.85 -6.27
N VAL A 309 -18.92 -5.77 -5.01
CA VAL A 309 -19.42 -6.95 -4.26
C VAL A 309 -20.66 -7.53 -4.90
N GLY A 310 -21.36 -6.70 -5.62
CA GLY A 310 -22.59 -7.07 -6.29
C GLY A 310 -22.42 -7.99 -7.48
N SER A 311 -21.24 -8.04 -8.09
CA SER A 311 -20.93 -8.97 -9.18
C SER A 311 -21.00 -10.44 -8.75
N LEU A 312 -20.93 -10.73 -7.44
CA LEU A 312 -21.13 -12.07 -6.90
C LEU A 312 -22.57 -12.59 -7.09
N GLY A 313 -23.53 -11.69 -7.32
CA GLY A 313 -24.92 -12.08 -7.54
C GLY A 313 -25.52 -12.88 -6.38
N THR A 314 -26.38 -13.84 -6.74
CA THR A 314 -27.08 -14.73 -5.80
C THR A 314 -26.50 -16.15 -5.78
N ASP A 315 -25.38 -16.43 -6.48
CA ASP A 315 -24.78 -17.75 -6.52
C ASP A 315 -24.09 -18.08 -5.17
N PRO A 316 -24.59 -19.07 -4.40
CA PRO A 316 -24.01 -19.46 -3.13
C PRO A 316 -22.57 -19.94 -3.25
N ARG A 317 -22.16 -20.47 -4.40
CA ARG A 317 -20.80 -20.97 -4.64
C ARG A 317 -19.78 -19.83 -4.64
N LEU A 318 -20.12 -18.67 -5.22
CA LEU A 318 -19.27 -17.50 -5.22
C LEU A 318 -19.13 -16.90 -3.81
N TRP A 319 -20.20 -16.90 -3.03
CA TRP A 319 -20.14 -16.47 -1.63
C TRP A 319 -19.31 -17.41 -0.76
N LEU A 320 -19.45 -18.73 -0.96
CA LEU A 320 -18.60 -19.71 -0.27
C LEU A 320 -17.13 -19.56 -0.67
N ALA A 321 -16.86 -19.34 -1.95
CA ALA A 321 -15.51 -19.06 -2.46
C ALA A 321 -14.93 -17.78 -1.81
N LEU A 322 -15.69 -16.68 -1.74
CA LEU A 322 -15.27 -15.46 -1.06
C LEU A 322 -14.92 -15.72 0.40
N VAL A 323 -15.78 -16.43 1.14
CA VAL A 323 -15.50 -16.78 2.55
C VAL A 323 -14.24 -17.63 2.66
N ALA A 324 -14.07 -18.64 1.81
CA ALA A 324 -12.87 -19.47 1.79
C ALA A 324 -11.60 -18.65 1.53
N VAL A 325 -11.64 -17.72 0.56
CA VAL A 325 -10.53 -16.80 0.26
C VAL A 325 -10.20 -15.93 1.48
N VAL A 326 -11.20 -15.32 2.10
CA VAL A 326 -10.99 -14.44 3.27
C VAL A 326 -10.41 -15.25 4.45
N VAL A 327 -10.95 -16.43 4.73
CA VAL A 327 -10.47 -17.29 5.83
C VAL A 327 -9.03 -17.73 5.57
N VAL A 328 -8.73 -18.31 4.40
CA VAL A 328 -7.38 -18.75 4.06
C VAL A 328 -6.41 -17.58 4.08
N ALA A 329 -6.79 -16.47 3.49
CA ALA A 329 -6.00 -15.24 3.49
C ALA A 329 -5.67 -14.77 4.92
N CYS A 330 -6.67 -14.61 5.77
CA CYS A 330 -6.50 -14.09 7.13
C CYS A 330 -5.75 -15.08 8.03
N VAL A 331 -6.17 -16.35 8.06
CA VAL A 331 -5.59 -17.35 8.97
C VAL A 331 -4.14 -17.66 8.62
N SER A 332 -3.84 -17.85 7.32
CA SER A 332 -2.48 -18.16 6.89
C SER A 332 -1.50 -17.03 7.19
N LYS A 333 -1.86 -15.78 6.88
CA LYS A 333 -0.99 -14.61 7.10
C LYS A 333 -0.81 -14.32 8.59
N PHE A 334 -1.93 -14.22 9.33
CA PHE A 334 -1.91 -13.98 10.77
C PHE A 334 -1.12 -15.06 11.51
N GLY A 335 -1.43 -16.33 11.24
CA GLY A 335 -0.78 -17.46 11.91
C GLY A 335 0.71 -17.52 11.62
N ALA A 336 1.09 -17.43 10.33
CA ALA A 336 2.49 -17.50 9.93
C ALA A 336 3.33 -16.38 10.53
N THR A 337 2.84 -15.14 10.46
CA THR A 337 3.58 -13.98 10.96
C THR A 337 3.62 -13.90 12.48
N ALA A 338 2.54 -14.30 13.18
CA ALA A 338 2.53 -14.38 14.63
C ALA A 338 3.48 -15.49 15.14
N VAL A 339 3.48 -16.67 14.52
CA VAL A 339 4.40 -17.75 14.87
C VAL A 339 5.85 -17.35 14.57
N ALA A 340 6.14 -16.77 13.40
CA ALA A 340 7.48 -16.29 13.05
C ALA A 340 8.00 -15.24 14.04
N ALA A 341 7.15 -14.30 14.44
CA ALA A 341 7.46 -13.32 15.47
C ALA A 341 7.76 -13.98 16.82
N ARG A 342 6.97 -14.97 17.20
CA ARG A 342 7.18 -15.72 18.46
C ARG A 342 8.49 -16.51 18.46
N VAL A 343 8.77 -17.24 17.38
CA VAL A 343 10.01 -18.01 17.19
C VAL A 343 11.24 -17.11 17.21
N SER A 344 11.10 -15.86 16.75
CA SER A 344 12.19 -14.87 16.78
C SER A 344 12.46 -14.28 18.18
N GLY A 345 11.73 -14.72 19.23
CA GLY A 345 11.94 -14.34 20.62
C GLY A 345 11.07 -13.16 21.11
N LEU A 346 10.02 -12.79 20.37
CA LEU A 346 9.06 -11.77 20.80
C LEU A 346 8.02 -12.37 21.76
N GLY A 347 7.46 -11.54 22.65
CA GLY A 347 6.37 -11.94 23.54
C GLY A 347 5.08 -12.29 22.79
N TRP A 348 4.19 -13.11 23.36
CA TRP A 348 2.93 -13.50 22.71
C TRP A 348 2.06 -12.29 22.32
N LYS A 349 1.94 -11.28 23.19
CA LYS A 349 1.18 -10.05 22.90
C LYS A 349 1.73 -9.31 21.68
N GLU A 350 3.06 -9.13 21.63
CA GLU A 350 3.73 -8.49 20.49
C GLU A 350 3.58 -9.32 19.21
N SER A 351 3.73 -10.65 19.31
CA SER A 351 3.63 -11.57 18.17
C SER A 351 2.24 -11.58 17.55
N LEU A 352 1.19 -11.64 18.37
CA LEU A 352 -0.20 -11.55 17.90
C LEU A 352 -0.50 -10.18 17.29
N SER A 353 0.00 -9.10 17.90
CA SER A 353 -0.15 -7.75 17.34
C SER A 353 0.54 -7.61 15.98
N ILE A 354 1.75 -8.17 15.82
CA ILE A 354 2.45 -8.21 14.53
C ILE A 354 1.63 -9.03 13.52
N GLY A 355 1.08 -10.18 13.93
CA GLY A 355 0.21 -10.97 13.08
C GLY A 355 -1.00 -10.20 12.56
N LEU A 356 -1.67 -9.44 13.44
CA LEU A 356 -2.79 -8.58 13.06
C LEU A 356 -2.37 -7.45 12.10
N LEU A 357 -1.25 -6.77 12.39
CA LEU A 357 -0.74 -5.69 11.55
C LEU A 357 -0.31 -6.19 10.16
N MET A 358 0.38 -7.34 10.10
CA MET A 358 0.80 -7.94 8.84
C MET A 358 -0.36 -8.49 8.00
N ASN A 359 -1.55 -8.65 8.59
CA ASN A 359 -2.76 -9.05 7.89
C ASN A 359 -3.47 -7.88 7.20
N THR A 360 -2.92 -6.66 7.25
CA THR A 360 -3.42 -5.54 6.46
C THR A 360 -3.14 -5.78 4.98
N ARG A 361 -4.20 -5.94 4.21
CA ARG A 361 -4.15 -6.14 2.76
C ARG A 361 -4.83 -4.99 2.08
N ALA A 362 -4.26 -4.52 1.02
CA ALA A 362 -4.88 -3.55 0.15
C ALA A 362 -4.50 -3.86 -1.29
N LEU A 363 -5.20 -3.37 -2.05
CA LEU A 363 -5.24 -2.79 -3.39
C LEU A 363 -3.98 -2.93 -4.28
N MET A 364 -2.84 -3.37 -3.78
CA MET A 364 -1.73 -3.73 -4.68
C MET A 364 -2.20 -4.78 -5.70
N ALA A 365 -3.06 -5.71 -5.29
CA ALA A 365 -3.71 -6.65 -6.19
C ALA A 365 -4.67 -5.98 -7.20
N LEU A 366 -5.33 -4.87 -6.82
CA LEU A 366 -6.25 -4.12 -7.69
C LEU A 366 -5.56 -3.09 -8.59
N VAL A 367 -4.31 -2.73 -8.31
CA VAL A 367 -3.51 -1.86 -9.20
C VAL A 367 -2.92 -2.67 -10.36
N VAL A 368 -2.84 -3.99 -10.22
CA VAL A 368 -2.28 -4.92 -11.21
C VAL A 368 -3.37 -5.47 -12.17
N ILE A 369 -4.64 -5.31 -11.85
CA ILE A 369 -5.79 -5.59 -12.72
C ILE A 369 -6.16 -4.32 -13.50
#